data_144cae301c15a175013c3d914ddedc9c
#
_entry.id   144cae301c15a175013c3d914ddedc9c
#
_cell.length_a   1.000
_cell.length_b   1.000
_cell.length_c   1.000
_cell.angle_alpha   90.00
_cell.angle_beta   90.00
_cell.angle_gamma   90.00
#
_symmetry.space_group_name_H-M   'P 1'
#
loop_
_entity.id
_entity.type
_entity.pdbx_description
1 polymer ?
#
loop_
_entity_poly.entity_id
_entity_poly.type
_entity_poly.pdbx_seq_one_letter_code
_entity_poly.pdbx_strand_id
1 'polypeptide(L)'
;MSDKDTGMAQELKIPPSALMLGLAGLIPFYGLAIWQGITPDELLSERLITAFVLYAACILSFLGGVGWGLAMSETDQLQRGLTFGISTAPSLVGWAAAFINVQNLPFSLSILAMAFLLQGLWDWRLAASGRAPHWFGTLRIGLTIAVISALALAWMMRPELAGTSGSL
;
A
#
# COMPACT_ATOMS: atom_id res chain seq x y z
N MET A 1 5.70 25.30 -31.55
CA MET A 1 5.44 24.36 -30.43
C MET A 1 6.12 24.97 -29.22
N SER A 2 5.32 25.52 -28.30
CA SER A 2 5.78 26.42 -27.23
C SER A 2 6.51 25.64 -26.14
N ASP A 3 7.52 26.26 -25.54
CA ASP A 3 8.33 25.75 -24.38
C ASP A 3 7.44 25.30 -23.19
N LYS A 4 6.24 25.88 -23.09
CA LYS A 4 5.19 25.49 -22.11
C LYS A 4 4.60 24.11 -22.37
N ASP A 5 4.47 23.68 -23.62
CA ASP A 5 3.89 22.37 -23.97
C ASP A 5 4.87 21.24 -23.66
N THR A 6 6.17 21.51 -23.78
CA THR A 6 7.24 20.56 -23.43
C THR A 6 7.36 20.39 -21.91
N GLY A 7 7.20 21.47 -21.14
CA GLY A 7 7.20 21.44 -19.67
C GLY A 7 6.03 20.64 -19.09
N MET A 8 4.80 20.88 -19.58
CA MET A 8 3.60 20.15 -19.14
C MET A 8 3.64 18.66 -19.49
N ALA A 9 4.18 18.31 -20.68
CA ALA A 9 4.33 16.90 -21.07
C ALA A 9 5.38 16.16 -20.21
N GLN A 10 6.34 16.87 -19.66
CA GLN A 10 7.39 16.32 -18.80
C GLN A 10 6.89 16.12 -17.35
N GLU A 11 5.99 16.98 -16.86
CA GLU A 11 5.35 16.86 -15.54
C GLU A 11 4.36 15.66 -15.44
N LEU A 12 3.86 15.18 -16.59
CA LEU A 12 2.93 14.04 -16.63
C LEU A 12 3.64 12.68 -16.71
N LYS A 13 4.93 12.63 -17.04
CA LYS A 13 5.68 11.38 -17.17
C LYS A 13 6.16 10.87 -15.81
N ILE A 14 5.74 9.65 -15.46
CA ILE A 14 6.25 8.94 -14.28
C ILE A 14 7.76 8.70 -14.49
N PRO A 15 8.64 9.13 -13.55
CA PRO A 15 10.06 8.85 -13.64
C PRO A 15 10.31 7.33 -13.69
N PRO A 16 11.14 6.82 -14.60
CA PRO A 16 11.40 5.37 -14.71
C PRO A 16 11.87 4.74 -13.41
N SER A 17 12.70 5.45 -12.65
CA SER A 17 13.18 4.99 -11.34
C SER A 17 12.04 4.82 -10.33
N ALA A 18 11.09 5.76 -10.27
CA ALA A 18 9.95 5.68 -9.39
C ALA A 18 9.02 4.51 -9.77
N LEU A 19 8.79 4.32 -11.08
CA LEU A 19 8.00 3.20 -11.59
C LEU A 19 8.68 1.86 -11.26
N MET A 20 9.98 1.72 -11.57
CA MET A 20 10.73 0.49 -11.31
C MET A 20 10.74 0.12 -9.83
N LEU A 21 11.00 1.07 -8.94
CA LEU A 21 10.99 0.85 -7.49
C LEU A 21 9.59 0.52 -6.98
N GLY A 22 8.56 1.20 -7.49
CA GLY A 22 7.17 0.89 -7.15
C GLY A 22 6.77 -0.52 -7.56
N LEU A 23 7.11 -0.95 -8.79
CA LEU A 23 6.86 -2.31 -9.27
C LEU A 23 7.69 -3.35 -8.50
N ALA A 24 8.95 -3.06 -8.21
CA ALA A 24 9.80 -3.94 -7.40
C ALA A 24 9.21 -4.16 -5.99
N GLY A 25 8.57 -3.13 -5.42
CA GLY A 25 7.84 -3.22 -4.14
C GLY A 25 6.64 -4.18 -4.17
N LEU A 26 6.11 -4.53 -5.35
CA LEU A 26 5.03 -5.52 -5.47
C LEU A 26 5.54 -6.97 -5.44
N ILE A 27 6.83 -7.20 -5.71
CA ILE A 27 7.40 -8.56 -5.77
C ILE A 27 7.20 -9.33 -4.46
N PRO A 28 7.51 -8.78 -3.27
CA PRO A 28 7.23 -9.49 -2.01
C PRO A 28 5.74 -9.73 -1.76
N PHE A 29 4.86 -8.81 -2.15
CA PHE A 29 3.42 -9.01 -2.01
C PHE A 29 2.93 -10.24 -2.77
N TYR A 30 3.19 -10.31 -4.06
CA TYR A 30 2.75 -11.45 -4.87
C TYR A 30 3.54 -12.72 -4.55
N GLY A 31 4.85 -12.61 -4.32
CA GLY A 31 5.70 -13.73 -3.98
C GLY A 31 5.24 -14.44 -2.70
N LEU A 32 5.01 -13.69 -1.62
CA LEU A 32 4.55 -14.24 -0.35
C LEU A 32 3.10 -14.76 -0.44
N ALA A 33 2.21 -14.04 -1.14
CA ALA A 33 0.83 -14.48 -1.33
C ALA A 33 0.73 -15.80 -2.08
N ILE A 34 1.52 -15.99 -3.14
CA ILE A 34 1.53 -17.23 -3.90
C ILE A 34 2.19 -18.35 -3.10
N TRP A 35 3.38 -18.08 -2.53
CA TRP A 35 4.15 -19.12 -1.82
C TRP A 35 3.38 -19.69 -0.63
N GLN A 36 2.73 -18.84 0.18
CA GLN A 36 1.91 -19.33 1.31
C GLN A 36 0.76 -20.25 0.86
N GLY A 37 0.18 -20.00 -0.31
CA GLY A 37 -0.95 -20.76 -0.82
C GLY A 37 -0.57 -22.09 -1.49
N ILE A 38 0.68 -22.26 -1.94
CA ILE A 38 1.14 -23.48 -2.61
C ILE A 38 1.97 -24.39 -1.70
N THR A 39 2.40 -23.91 -0.52
CA THR A 39 3.18 -24.74 0.41
C THR A 39 2.27 -25.72 1.15
N PRO A 40 2.64 -27.01 1.21
CA PRO A 40 1.89 -28.00 1.99
C PRO A 40 2.19 -27.95 3.50
N ASP A 41 3.23 -27.23 3.92
CA ASP A 41 3.62 -27.08 5.31
C ASP A 41 2.81 -25.94 5.95
N GLU A 42 1.87 -26.27 6.82
CA GLU A 42 1.00 -25.31 7.50
C GLU A 42 1.80 -24.29 8.33
N LEU A 43 2.84 -24.73 9.05
CA LEU A 43 3.67 -23.85 9.85
C LEU A 43 4.42 -22.83 8.98
N LEU A 44 4.92 -23.28 7.82
CA LEU A 44 5.57 -22.40 6.86
C LEU A 44 4.55 -21.43 6.25
N SER A 45 3.35 -21.90 5.89
CA SER A 45 2.26 -21.05 5.37
C SER A 45 1.92 -19.93 6.36
N GLU A 46 1.78 -20.23 7.66
CA GLU A 46 1.52 -19.24 8.71
C GLU A 46 2.67 -18.22 8.86
N ARG A 47 3.91 -18.65 8.72
CA ARG A 47 5.06 -17.73 8.74
C ARG A 47 5.08 -16.82 7.50
N LEU A 48 4.74 -17.35 6.34
CA LEU A 48 4.71 -16.59 5.09
C LEU A 48 3.60 -15.54 5.09
N ILE A 49 2.40 -15.88 5.58
CA ILE A 49 1.32 -14.89 5.69
C ILE A 49 1.63 -13.82 6.75
N THR A 50 2.27 -14.20 7.85
CA THR A 50 2.74 -13.23 8.84
C THR A 50 3.79 -12.28 8.23
N ALA A 51 4.74 -12.80 7.45
CA ALA A 51 5.71 -11.98 6.72
C ALA A 51 5.03 -11.05 5.70
N PHE A 52 3.99 -11.53 5.03
CA PHE A 52 3.18 -10.71 4.12
C PHE A 52 2.53 -9.53 4.85
N VAL A 53 1.88 -9.76 5.99
CA VAL A 53 1.23 -8.72 6.79
C VAL A 53 2.26 -7.71 7.34
N LEU A 54 3.40 -8.19 7.82
CA LEU A 54 4.49 -7.33 8.29
C LEU A 54 5.05 -6.47 7.16
N TYR A 55 5.24 -7.05 5.97
CA TYR A 55 5.67 -6.30 4.80
C TYR A 55 4.66 -5.21 4.41
N ALA A 56 3.36 -5.54 4.39
CA ALA A 56 2.30 -4.58 4.16
C ALA A 56 2.32 -3.42 5.17
N ALA A 57 2.54 -3.71 6.45
CA ALA A 57 2.68 -2.71 7.50
C ALA A 57 3.91 -1.80 7.27
N CYS A 58 5.05 -2.38 6.86
CA CYS A 58 6.25 -1.62 6.50
C CYS A 58 5.99 -0.66 5.32
N ILE A 59 5.31 -1.14 4.28
CA ILE A 59 4.97 -0.30 3.12
C ILE A 59 4.00 0.82 3.52
N LEU A 60 2.98 0.55 4.34
CA LEU A 60 2.10 1.59 4.87
C LEU A 60 2.87 2.65 5.67
N SER A 61 3.80 2.23 6.50
CA SER A 61 4.66 3.15 7.26
C SER A 61 5.52 4.01 6.34
N PHE A 62 6.11 3.41 5.30
CA PHE A 62 6.87 4.15 4.28
C PHE A 62 6.01 5.20 3.58
N LEU A 63 4.77 4.85 3.22
CA LEU A 63 3.84 5.77 2.56
C LEU A 63 3.44 6.95 3.47
N GLY A 64 3.22 6.69 4.74
CA GLY A 64 3.05 7.74 5.74
C GLY A 64 4.26 8.69 5.80
N GLY A 65 5.48 8.12 5.73
CA GLY A 65 6.72 8.90 5.67
C GLY A 65 6.84 9.81 4.45
N VAL A 66 6.31 9.41 3.29
CA VAL A 66 6.23 10.28 2.10
C VAL A 66 5.34 11.49 2.38
N GLY A 67 4.16 11.29 2.96
CA GLY A 67 3.28 12.38 3.39
C GLY A 67 3.93 13.32 4.40
N TRP A 68 4.69 12.77 5.34
CA TRP A 68 5.50 13.54 6.28
C TRP A 68 6.52 14.43 5.58
N GLY A 69 7.24 13.88 4.59
CA GLY A 69 8.21 14.64 3.78
C GLY A 69 7.56 15.79 3.02
N LEU A 70 6.38 15.58 2.43
CA LEU A 70 5.62 16.64 1.76
C LEU A 70 5.15 17.73 2.74
N ALA A 71 4.76 17.35 3.97
CA ALA A 71 4.35 18.31 4.99
C ALA A 71 5.48 19.28 5.40
N MET A 72 6.75 18.87 5.30
CA MET A 72 7.88 19.75 5.61
C MET A 72 7.96 20.96 4.68
N SER A 73 7.46 20.86 3.44
CA SER A 73 7.44 21.94 2.45
C SER A 73 6.18 22.84 2.56
N GLU A 74 5.22 22.48 3.43
CA GLU A 74 3.98 23.24 3.60
C GLU A 74 4.23 24.53 4.40
N THR A 75 3.78 25.64 3.86
CA THR A 75 3.97 26.97 4.48
C THR A 75 2.88 27.32 5.49
N ASP A 76 1.66 26.83 5.27
CA ASP A 76 0.55 26.99 6.21
C ASP A 76 0.75 26.09 7.43
N GLN A 77 0.86 26.71 8.60
CA GLN A 77 1.15 26.03 9.86
C GLN A 77 0.04 25.04 10.26
N LEU A 78 -1.23 25.38 10.03
CA LEU A 78 -2.35 24.50 10.35
C LEU A 78 -2.38 23.29 9.42
N GLN A 79 -2.25 23.51 8.12
CA GLN A 79 -2.21 22.44 7.13
C GLN A 79 -1.01 21.51 7.33
N ARG A 80 0.16 22.09 7.65
CA ARG A 80 1.36 21.32 7.98
C ARG A 80 1.12 20.40 9.19
N GLY A 81 0.55 20.93 10.27
CA GLY A 81 0.24 20.16 11.47
C GLY A 81 -0.76 19.02 11.20
N LEU A 82 -1.81 19.28 10.44
CA LEU A 82 -2.79 18.27 10.03
C LEU A 82 -2.15 17.17 9.16
N THR A 83 -1.31 17.56 8.19
CA THR A 83 -0.63 16.59 7.31
C THR A 83 0.34 15.73 8.10
N PHE A 84 1.09 16.26 9.07
CA PHE A 84 1.91 15.45 9.97
C PHE A 84 1.10 14.43 10.76
N GLY A 85 -0.03 14.84 11.34
CA GLY A 85 -0.92 13.94 12.08
C GLY A 85 -1.48 12.81 11.21
N ILE A 86 -2.00 13.16 10.03
CA ILE A 86 -2.55 12.17 9.08
C ILE A 86 -1.45 11.21 8.58
N SER A 87 -0.24 11.72 8.35
CA SER A 87 0.89 10.93 7.84
C SER A 87 1.42 9.89 8.84
N THR A 88 1.14 10.03 10.14
CA THR A 88 1.50 9.00 11.14
C THR A 88 0.48 7.87 11.23
N ALA A 89 -0.77 8.11 10.84
CA ALA A 89 -1.86 7.13 10.96
C ALA A 89 -1.57 5.80 10.23
N PRO A 90 -1.02 5.78 8.99
CA PRO A 90 -0.72 4.53 8.29
C PRO A 90 0.22 3.61 9.06
N SER A 91 1.24 4.17 9.74
CA SER A 91 2.17 3.39 10.56
C SER A 91 1.48 2.72 11.74
N LEU A 92 0.60 3.45 12.43
CA LEU A 92 -0.14 2.92 13.58
C LEU A 92 -1.15 1.86 13.14
N VAL A 93 -1.84 2.08 12.01
CA VAL A 93 -2.79 1.11 11.45
C VAL A 93 -2.06 -0.15 10.98
N GLY A 94 -0.91 -0.02 10.32
CA GLY A 94 -0.08 -1.15 9.92
C GLY A 94 0.39 -1.97 11.11
N TRP A 95 0.85 -1.30 12.16
CA TRP A 95 1.22 -1.97 13.42
C TRP A 95 0.05 -2.71 14.07
N ALA A 96 -1.12 -2.06 14.17
CA ALA A 96 -2.33 -2.68 14.72
C ALA A 96 -2.77 -3.90 13.90
N ALA A 97 -2.73 -3.81 12.57
CA ALA A 97 -3.05 -4.92 11.68
C ALA A 97 -2.09 -6.10 11.89
N ALA A 98 -0.79 -5.83 12.03
CA ALA A 98 0.21 -6.87 12.30
C ALA A 98 -0.03 -7.55 13.65
N PHE A 99 -0.44 -6.80 14.68
CA PHE A 99 -0.79 -7.36 15.98
C PHE A 99 -2.06 -8.23 15.92
N ILE A 100 -3.09 -7.77 15.22
CA ILE A 100 -4.38 -8.47 15.05
C ILE A 100 -4.22 -9.75 14.21
N ASN A 101 -3.26 -9.78 13.29
CA ASN A 101 -3.01 -10.93 12.40
C ASN A 101 -2.91 -12.25 13.17
N VAL A 102 -2.27 -12.25 14.33
CA VAL A 102 -2.08 -13.44 15.18
C VAL A 102 -3.40 -14.06 15.64
N GLN A 103 -4.46 -13.27 15.76
CA GLN A 103 -5.77 -13.68 16.25
C GLN A 103 -6.83 -13.79 15.16
N ASN A 104 -6.77 -12.93 14.16
CA ASN A 104 -7.79 -12.81 13.13
C ASN A 104 -7.20 -12.25 11.82
N LEU A 105 -6.65 -13.14 11.01
CA LEU A 105 -6.09 -12.77 9.71
C LEU A 105 -7.11 -12.07 8.79
N PRO A 106 -8.36 -12.55 8.63
CA PRO A 106 -9.36 -11.88 7.81
C PRO A 106 -9.53 -10.42 8.14
N PHE A 107 -9.64 -10.13 9.43
CA PHE A 107 -9.81 -8.77 9.91
C PHE A 107 -8.55 -7.92 9.69
N SER A 108 -7.37 -8.50 9.93
CA SER A 108 -6.09 -7.85 9.63
C SER A 108 -5.96 -7.45 8.16
N LEU A 109 -6.23 -8.37 7.22
CA LEU A 109 -6.18 -8.09 5.78
C LEU A 109 -7.21 -7.03 5.36
N SER A 110 -8.40 -7.03 5.97
CA SER A 110 -9.44 -6.01 5.72
C SER A 110 -8.98 -4.62 6.18
N ILE A 111 -8.37 -4.52 7.35
CA ILE A 111 -7.79 -3.26 7.86
C ILE A 111 -6.70 -2.77 6.91
N LEU A 112 -5.79 -3.64 6.48
CA LEU A 112 -4.73 -3.28 5.54
C LEU A 112 -5.29 -2.80 4.21
N ALA A 113 -6.28 -3.50 3.63
CA ALA A 113 -6.92 -3.11 2.38
C ALA A 113 -7.55 -1.71 2.49
N MET A 114 -8.30 -1.46 3.56
CA MET A 114 -8.90 -0.15 3.83
C MET A 114 -7.82 0.94 4.00
N ALA A 115 -6.75 0.64 4.74
CA ALA A 115 -5.66 1.58 4.97
C ALA A 115 -4.93 1.94 3.65
N PHE A 116 -4.66 0.96 2.78
CA PHE A 116 -4.07 1.20 1.47
C PHE A 116 -4.99 2.03 0.56
N LEU A 117 -6.31 1.77 0.58
CA LEU A 117 -7.29 2.57 -0.17
C LEU A 117 -7.29 4.03 0.31
N LEU A 118 -7.40 4.25 1.61
CA LEU A 118 -7.42 5.59 2.19
C LEU A 118 -6.11 6.34 1.93
N GLN A 119 -4.96 5.64 2.05
CA GLN A 119 -3.66 6.21 1.75
C GLN A 119 -3.54 6.57 0.26
N GLY A 120 -3.94 5.68 -0.65
CA GLY A 120 -3.93 5.96 -2.08
C GLY A 120 -4.83 7.14 -2.46
N LEU A 121 -6.01 7.25 -1.85
CA LEU A 121 -6.91 8.37 -2.04
C LEU A 121 -6.33 9.68 -1.50
N TRP A 122 -5.65 9.63 -0.35
CA TRP A 122 -4.94 10.78 0.22
C TRP A 122 -3.83 11.26 -0.70
N ASP A 123 -2.97 10.34 -1.17
CA ASP A 123 -1.87 10.64 -2.08
C ASP A 123 -2.38 11.25 -3.41
N TRP A 124 -3.48 10.71 -3.94
CA TRP A 124 -4.14 11.26 -5.11
C TRP A 124 -4.65 12.69 -4.88
N ARG A 125 -5.26 12.97 -3.71
CA ARG A 125 -5.71 14.31 -3.35
C ARG A 125 -4.56 15.29 -3.22
N LEU A 126 -3.42 14.87 -2.67
CA LEU A 126 -2.21 15.70 -2.60
C LEU A 126 -1.72 16.07 -4.00
N ALA A 127 -1.69 15.13 -4.94
CA ALA A 127 -1.33 15.40 -6.32
C ALA A 127 -2.37 16.31 -7.02
N ALA A 128 -3.66 16.07 -6.83
CA ALA A 128 -4.74 16.87 -7.42
C ALA A 128 -4.76 18.32 -6.88
N SER A 129 -4.31 18.54 -5.65
CA SER A 129 -4.19 19.87 -5.05
C SER A 129 -2.87 20.59 -5.35
N GLY A 130 -2.00 20.01 -6.18
CA GLY A 130 -0.70 20.59 -6.56
C GLY A 130 0.37 20.50 -5.48
N ARG A 131 0.12 19.77 -4.36
CA ARG A 131 1.11 19.55 -3.28
C ARG A 131 2.10 18.44 -3.60
N ALA A 132 1.79 17.59 -4.58
CA ALA A 132 2.65 16.57 -5.12
C ALA A 132 2.58 16.58 -6.65
N PRO A 133 3.60 16.08 -7.36
CA PRO A 133 3.56 16.00 -8.82
C PRO A 133 2.39 15.15 -9.33
N HIS A 134 1.78 15.51 -10.46
CA HIS A 134 0.64 14.76 -11.02
C HIS A 134 0.95 13.29 -11.29
N TRP A 135 2.16 12.98 -11.78
CA TRP A 135 2.59 11.60 -12.02
C TRP A 135 2.56 10.74 -10.74
N PHE A 136 2.81 11.35 -9.58
CA PHE A 136 2.79 10.64 -8.29
C PHE A 136 1.40 10.09 -7.99
N GLY A 137 0.34 10.89 -8.16
CA GLY A 137 -1.05 10.44 -7.94
C GLY A 137 -1.42 9.26 -8.84
N THR A 138 -1.06 9.32 -10.13
CA THR A 138 -1.32 8.22 -11.08
C THR A 138 -0.58 6.94 -10.70
N LEU A 139 0.71 7.04 -10.35
CA LEU A 139 1.52 5.92 -9.87
C LEU A 139 0.91 5.30 -8.62
N ARG A 140 0.49 6.13 -7.67
CA ARG A 140 -0.09 5.68 -6.39
C ARG A 140 -1.39 4.90 -6.57
N ILE A 141 -2.29 5.35 -7.44
CA ILE A 141 -3.53 4.62 -7.74
C ILE A 141 -3.21 3.25 -8.32
N GLY A 142 -2.33 3.17 -9.31
CA GLY A 142 -1.94 1.89 -9.93
C GLY A 142 -1.34 0.91 -8.91
N LEU A 143 -0.41 1.39 -8.08
CA LEU A 143 0.21 0.56 -7.02
C LEU A 143 -0.80 0.15 -5.94
N THR A 144 -1.74 1.03 -5.57
CA THR A 144 -2.79 0.71 -4.60
C THR A 144 -3.68 -0.42 -5.10
N ILE A 145 -4.13 -0.37 -6.36
CA ILE A 145 -4.93 -1.44 -6.98
C ILE A 145 -4.14 -2.75 -6.96
N ALA A 146 -2.86 -2.72 -7.33
CA ALA A 146 -2.01 -3.91 -7.32
C ALA A 146 -1.83 -4.50 -5.90
N VAL A 147 -1.62 -3.66 -4.87
CA VAL A 147 -1.52 -4.16 -3.48
C VAL A 147 -2.85 -4.76 -3.01
N ILE A 148 -3.99 -4.12 -3.31
CA ILE A 148 -5.30 -4.67 -2.93
C ILE A 148 -5.56 -6.00 -3.62
N SER A 149 -5.18 -6.15 -4.91
CA SER A 149 -5.30 -7.44 -5.60
C SER A 149 -4.39 -8.51 -4.98
N ALA A 150 -3.19 -8.15 -4.49
CA ALA A 150 -2.32 -9.08 -3.78
C ALA A 150 -2.87 -9.47 -2.39
N LEU A 151 -3.52 -8.54 -1.67
CA LEU A 151 -4.24 -8.85 -0.42
C LEU A 151 -5.41 -9.82 -0.67
N ALA A 152 -6.18 -9.59 -1.73
CA ALA A 152 -7.26 -10.49 -2.14
C ALA A 152 -6.72 -11.87 -2.54
N LEU A 153 -5.60 -11.91 -3.28
CA LEU A 153 -4.94 -13.16 -3.65
C LEU A 153 -4.49 -13.93 -2.42
N ALA A 154 -3.83 -13.26 -1.45
CA ALA A 154 -3.39 -13.88 -0.22
C ALA A 154 -4.56 -14.49 0.59
N TRP A 155 -5.70 -13.82 0.57
CA TRP A 155 -6.94 -14.33 1.15
C TRP A 155 -7.46 -15.56 0.42
N MET A 156 -7.57 -15.50 -0.90
CA MET A 156 -8.16 -16.57 -1.73
C MET A 156 -7.31 -17.85 -1.74
N MET A 157 -6.01 -17.73 -1.59
CA MET A 157 -5.08 -18.85 -1.62
C MET A 157 -4.94 -19.58 -0.27
N ARG A 158 -5.70 -19.21 0.76
CA ARG A 158 -5.67 -19.93 2.03
C ARG A 158 -6.44 -21.27 1.93
N PRO A 159 -5.77 -22.41 2.24
CA PRO A 159 -6.39 -23.73 2.12
C PRO A 159 -7.61 -23.93 3.03
N GLU A 160 -7.65 -23.28 4.17
CA GLU A 160 -8.74 -23.41 5.15
C GLU A 160 -10.10 -22.89 4.64
N LEU A 161 -10.10 -21.93 3.72
CA LEU A 161 -11.34 -21.40 3.14
C LEU A 161 -11.88 -22.27 2.00
N ALA A 162 -11.02 -23.10 1.38
CA ALA A 162 -11.41 -24.03 0.34
C ALA A 162 -12.09 -25.27 0.92
N GLY A 163 -11.87 -25.60 2.20
CA GLY A 163 -12.40 -26.80 2.86
C GLY A 163 -13.81 -26.69 3.43
N THR A 164 -14.34 -25.47 3.63
CA THR A 164 -15.67 -25.29 4.25
C THR A 164 -16.85 -25.40 3.29
N SER A 165 -16.62 -25.57 2.00
CA SER A 165 -17.70 -25.77 0.99
C SER A 165 -18.05 -27.23 0.70
N GLY A 166 -17.47 -28.20 1.43
CA GLY A 166 -17.63 -29.63 1.18
C GLY A 166 -18.33 -30.44 2.27
N SER A 167 -18.82 -29.82 3.34
CA SER A 167 -19.57 -30.53 4.40
C SER A 167 -20.98 -29.94 4.57
N LEU A 168 -21.86 -30.25 3.65
CA LEU A 168 -23.30 -30.25 3.79
C LEU A 168 -23.84 -31.60 3.33
#